data_550ea890641f4f050abbb59701117aa7
#
_entry.id   550ea890641f4f050abbb59701117aa7
#
_cell.length_a   1.000
_cell.length_b   1.000
_cell.length_c   1.000
_cell.angle_alpha   90.00
_cell.angle_beta   90.00
_cell.angle_gamma   90.00
#
_symmetry.space_group_name_H-M   'P 1'
#
loop_
_entity.id
_entity.type
_entity.pdbx_description
1 polymer ?
#
loop_
_entity_poly.entity_id
_entity_poly.type
_entity_poly.pdbx_seq_one_letter_code
_entity_poly.pdbx_strand_id
1 'polypeptide(L)'
;HCTEQALLKRRDVIKGGAVVLASAFFPFSIEILNAGSAVAAPPAPSGTGEERILWNSCNVNCGSRCALRVHVKDGVITRVETDNTGDDRYGMQQLRACPRGRSMRQRIYAEQRIPYPLRRVGNRGEGKFERISWEEAFKEIGQRLRGTIDTYGNEAVYLNYGTGAL
;
A
#
# COMPACT_ATOMS: atom_id res chain seq x y z
N HIS A 1 51.08 4.64 26.28
CA HIS A 1 50.48 5.36 25.12
C HIS A 1 49.30 4.55 24.61
N CYS A 2 48.12 4.89 25.07
CA CYS A 2 46.87 4.33 24.63
C CYS A 2 46.26 5.33 23.64
N THR A 3 46.23 4.97 22.36
CA THR A 3 45.68 5.82 21.30
C THR A 3 44.16 5.70 21.37
N GLU A 4 43.56 6.81 21.66
CA GLU A 4 42.12 7.05 21.68
C GLU A 4 41.52 6.86 20.27
N GLN A 5 40.84 5.74 20.02
CA GLN A 5 40.10 5.53 18.79
C GLN A 5 38.80 6.33 18.88
N ALA A 6 38.72 7.40 18.10
CA ALA A 6 37.53 8.20 17.95
C ALA A 6 36.37 7.34 17.38
N LEU A 7 35.38 7.01 18.19
CA LEU A 7 34.14 6.37 17.82
C LEU A 7 33.33 7.31 16.92
N LEU A 8 33.34 7.06 15.63
CA LEU A 8 32.47 7.72 14.66
C LEU A 8 31.00 7.50 15.05
N LYS A 9 30.30 8.56 15.32
CA LYS A 9 28.85 8.52 15.63
C LYS A 9 28.07 8.10 14.40
N ARG A 10 27.05 7.26 14.56
CA ARG A 10 26.18 6.78 13.46
C ARG A 10 25.66 7.89 12.53
N ARG A 11 25.53 9.12 13.01
CA ARG A 11 25.12 10.29 12.22
C ARG A 11 26.18 10.73 11.19
N ASP A 12 27.45 10.49 11.44
CA ASP A 12 28.55 10.95 10.57
C ASP A 12 28.76 9.99 9.41
N VAL A 13 28.43 8.70 9.60
CA VAL A 13 28.45 7.68 8.53
C VAL A 13 27.35 7.95 7.47
N ILE A 14 26.19 8.46 7.88
CA ILE A 14 25.08 8.75 6.95
C ILE A 14 25.35 9.99 6.10
N LYS A 15 26.10 10.97 6.63
CA LYS A 15 26.44 12.20 5.92
C LYS A 15 27.64 12.05 4.96
N GLY A 16 28.54 11.10 5.21
CA GLY A 16 29.72 10.87 4.39
C GLY A 16 29.53 9.86 3.24
N GLY A 17 28.51 9.03 3.29
CA GLY A 17 28.29 7.96 2.30
C GLY A 17 27.61 8.36 0.99
N ALA A 18 27.13 9.59 0.88
CA ALA A 18 26.28 9.99 -0.25
C ALA A 18 27.01 10.72 -1.40
N VAL A 19 28.34 10.94 -1.33
CA VAL A 19 29.01 11.85 -2.28
C VAL A 19 30.10 11.20 -3.14
N VAL A 20 30.51 9.95 -2.93
CA VAL A 20 31.73 9.43 -3.59
C VAL A 20 31.52 8.25 -4.56
N LEU A 21 30.29 7.85 -4.92
CA LEU A 21 30.07 6.77 -5.90
C LEU A 21 29.28 7.17 -7.16
N ALA A 22 29.36 8.41 -7.59
CA ALA A 22 28.63 8.89 -8.78
C ALA A 22 29.53 9.32 -9.95
N SER A 23 30.77 8.84 -10.07
CA SER A 23 31.61 9.24 -11.22
C SER A 23 32.63 8.20 -11.61
N ALA A 24 32.20 7.05 -12.12
CA ALA A 24 32.94 6.27 -13.12
C ALA A 24 32.12 5.10 -13.62
N PHE A 25 31.94 5.02 -14.92
CA PHE A 25 31.41 3.90 -15.68
C PHE A 25 29.89 3.65 -15.61
N PHE A 26 29.11 4.46 -16.37
CA PHE A 26 28.14 3.94 -17.34
C PHE A 26 27.52 5.12 -18.08
N PRO A 27 27.60 5.20 -19.43
CA PRO A 27 26.84 6.18 -20.21
C PRO A 27 25.40 5.62 -20.42
N PHE A 28 24.74 5.33 -19.33
CA PHE A 28 23.31 5.12 -19.33
C PHE A 28 22.75 6.29 -18.52
N SER A 29 22.30 7.32 -19.22
CA SER A 29 21.50 8.38 -18.61
C SER A 29 20.22 7.72 -18.12
N ILE A 30 20.24 7.19 -16.92
CA ILE A 30 19.03 7.01 -16.14
C ILE A 30 18.62 8.44 -15.82
N GLU A 31 17.78 9.03 -16.65
CA GLU A 31 16.88 10.06 -16.19
C GLU A 31 16.00 9.37 -15.11
N ILE A 32 16.53 9.34 -13.90
CA ILE A 32 15.68 9.29 -12.73
C ILE A 32 14.89 10.59 -12.83
N LEU A 33 13.79 10.53 -13.57
CA LEU A 33 12.72 11.45 -13.40
C LEU A 33 12.48 11.50 -11.90
N ASN A 34 12.95 12.57 -11.30
CA ASN A 34 12.67 12.93 -9.94
C ASN A 34 11.19 13.38 -9.89
N ALA A 35 10.33 12.50 -10.35
CA ALA A 35 8.96 12.44 -9.97
C ALA A 35 8.98 12.01 -8.50
N GLY A 36 9.37 12.94 -7.64
CA GLY A 36 8.90 12.92 -6.29
C GLY A 36 7.39 12.83 -6.42
N SER A 37 6.87 11.60 -6.44
CA SER A 37 5.44 11.34 -6.34
C SER A 37 5.03 11.91 -4.99
N ALA A 38 4.71 13.21 -4.99
CA ALA A 38 4.02 13.81 -3.88
C ALA A 38 2.76 12.97 -3.75
N VAL A 39 2.73 12.09 -2.75
CA VAL A 39 1.49 11.39 -2.40
C VAL A 39 0.48 12.50 -2.18
N ALA A 40 -0.50 12.61 -3.07
CA ALA A 40 -1.52 13.63 -2.96
C ALA A 40 -2.10 13.59 -1.55
N ALA A 41 -2.20 14.72 -0.93
CA ALA A 41 -2.85 14.79 0.36
C ALA A 41 -4.28 14.25 0.20
N PRO A 42 -4.73 13.36 1.11
CA PRO A 42 -6.10 12.88 1.06
C PRO A 42 -7.07 14.07 1.00
N PRO A 43 -8.18 13.95 0.24
CA PRO A 43 -9.12 15.05 0.10
C PRO A 43 -9.59 15.54 1.47
N ALA A 44 -9.70 16.87 1.62
CA ALA A 44 -10.32 17.45 2.79
C ALA A 44 -11.85 17.33 2.67
N PRO A 45 -12.59 17.13 3.78
CA PRO A 45 -14.04 17.19 3.77
C PRO A 45 -14.49 18.61 3.36
N SER A 46 -15.40 18.69 2.40
CA SER A 46 -15.86 19.96 1.81
C SER A 46 -17.12 20.52 2.48
N GLY A 47 -17.71 19.79 3.39
CA GLY A 47 -18.99 20.14 4.04
C GLY A 47 -18.84 20.52 5.51
N THR A 48 -19.95 20.98 6.09
CA THR A 48 -20.13 21.28 7.51
C THR A 48 -20.75 20.10 8.28
N GLY A 49 -20.84 18.94 7.65
CA GLY A 49 -21.43 17.73 8.21
C GLY A 49 -20.77 17.28 9.50
N GLU A 50 -21.52 16.60 10.34
CA GLU A 50 -21.01 16.00 11.57
C GLU A 50 -20.06 14.85 11.26
N GLU A 51 -18.96 14.76 12.02
CA GLU A 51 -18.02 13.65 11.92
C GLU A 51 -18.64 12.39 12.55
N ARG A 52 -18.66 11.30 11.79
CA ARG A 52 -19.15 9.98 12.25
C ARG A 52 -17.98 9.04 12.46
N ILE A 53 -18.02 8.27 13.53
CA ILE A 53 -17.05 7.22 13.78
C ILE A 53 -17.67 5.88 13.40
N LEU A 54 -17.03 5.20 12.46
CA LEU A 54 -17.41 3.87 11.99
C LEU A 54 -16.34 2.86 12.39
N TRP A 55 -16.79 1.69 12.82
CA TRP A 55 -15.89 0.58 13.10
C TRP A 55 -15.60 -0.22 11.84
N ASN A 56 -14.34 -0.57 11.64
CA ASN A 56 -13.90 -1.44 10.56
C ASN A 56 -12.78 -2.36 11.04
N SER A 57 -12.49 -3.38 10.27
CA SER A 57 -11.36 -4.28 10.49
C SER A 57 -10.19 -3.90 9.59
N CYS A 58 -8.97 -3.98 10.13
CA CYS A 58 -7.77 -3.81 9.33
C CYS A 58 -7.62 -4.95 8.32
N ASN A 59 -7.50 -4.61 7.05
CA ASN A 59 -7.31 -5.57 5.95
C ASN A 59 -5.87 -5.61 5.43
N VAL A 60 -4.91 -5.14 6.21
CA VAL A 60 -3.49 -5.29 5.89
C VAL A 60 -3.09 -6.76 5.99
N ASN A 61 -2.21 -7.19 5.12
CA ASN A 61 -1.73 -8.57 4.99
C ASN A 61 -0.91 -9.05 6.21
N CYS A 62 -1.55 -9.26 7.35
CA CYS A 62 -0.90 -9.78 8.57
C CYS A 62 -1.79 -10.67 9.45
N GLY A 63 -3.03 -10.90 9.08
CA GLY A 63 -3.96 -11.78 9.82
C GLY A 63 -4.43 -11.28 11.19
N SER A 64 -3.91 -10.16 11.71
CA SER A 64 -4.28 -9.67 13.05
C SER A 64 -5.69 -9.07 13.13
N ARG A 65 -6.26 -8.64 12.01
CA ARG A 65 -7.63 -8.09 11.90
C ARG A 65 -7.99 -7.04 12.95
N CYS A 66 -7.02 -6.16 13.26
CA CYS A 66 -7.20 -5.15 14.31
C CYS A 66 -8.43 -4.27 14.04
N ALA A 67 -9.20 -4.00 15.09
CA ALA A 67 -10.30 -3.05 15.01
C ALA A 67 -9.78 -1.63 14.76
N LEU A 68 -10.42 -0.95 13.82
CA LEU A 68 -10.12 0.43 13.43
C LEU A 68 -11.33 1.31 13.65
N ARG A 69 -11.10 2.47 14.26
CA ARG A 69 -12.06 3.56 14.34
C ARG A 69 -11.84 4.49 13.15
N VAL A 70 -12.77 4.52 12.24
CA VAL A 70 -12.69 5.30 11.01
C VAL A 70 -13.56 6.54 11.16
N HIS A 71 -12.94 7.70 11.16
CA HIS A 71 -13.61 9.00 11.20
C HIS A 71 -13.98 9.42 9.80
N VAL A 72 -15.27 9.65 9.58
CA VAL A 72 -15.81 10.04 8.27
C VAL A 72 -16.59 11.34 8.40
N LYS A 73 -16.25 12.30 7.59
CA LYS A 73 -16.97 13.58 7.46
C LYS A 73 -17.28 13.83 5.99
N ASP A 74 -18.53 14.13 5.68
CA ASP A 74 -19.00 14.40 4.31
C ASP A 74 -18.60 13.30 3.29
N GLY A 75 -18.64 12.04 3.71
CA GLY A 75 -18.24 10.89 2.87
C GLY A 75 -16.73 10.68 2.72
N VAL A 76 -15.90 11.52 3.35
CA VAL A 76 -14.44 11.44 3.28
C VAL A 76 -13.88 10.93 4.61
N ILE A 77 -12.96 9.97 4.53
CA ILE A 77 -12.21 9.50 5.71
C ILE A 77 -11.23 10.59 6.12
N THR A 78 -11.45 11.17 7.29
CA THR A 78 -10.60 12.22 7.86
C THR A 78 -9.44 11.64 8.67
N ARG A 79 -9.70 10.54 9.40
CA ARG A 79 -8.73 9.91 10.31
C ARG A 79 -9.02 8.42 10.49
N VAL A 80 -7.98 7.65 10.74
CA VAL A 80 -8.08 6.24 11.15
C VAL A 80 -7.30 6.04 12.42
N GLU A 81 -7.94 5.51 13.43
CA GLU A 81 -7.37 5.23 14.74
C GLU A 81 -7.46 3.75 15.09
N THR A 82 -6.70 3.35 16.09
CA THR A 82 -6.85 2.04 16.71
C THR A 82 -8.04 2.03 17.67
N ASP A 83 -8.43 0.86 18.11
CA ASP A 83 -9.32 0.74 19.26
C ASP A 83 -8.61 1.24 20.52
N ASN A 84 -9.22 2.20 21.20
CA ASN A 84 -8.77 2.79 22.44
C ASN A 84 -9.94 2.96 23.45
N THR A 85 -10.99 2.17 23.28
CA THR A 85 -12.23 2.30 24.08
C THR A 85 -12.23 1.48 25.36
N GLY A 86 -11.33 0.49 25.48
CA GLY A 86 -11.16 -0.32 26.70
C GLY A 86 -10.07 0.18 27.61
N ASP A 87 -9.86 -0.53 28.69
CA ASP A 87 -8.72 -0.34 29.58
C ASP A 87 -7.70 -1.48 29.38
N ASP A 88 -6.43 -1.18 29.35
CA ASP A 88 -5.36 -2.15 29.15
C ASP A 88 -4.97 -2.90 30.44
N ARG A 89 -5.90 -3.19 31.35
CA ARG A 89 -5.64 -3.99 32.52
C ARG A 89 -5.24 -5.41 32.15
N TYR A 90 -4.50 -6.06 33.01
CA TYR A 90 -4.10 -7.45 32.81
C TYR A 90 -5.32 -8.34 32.58
N GLY A 91 -5.30 -9.10 31.49
CA GLY A 91 -6.41 -9.93 31.03
C GLY A 91 -7.47 -9.20 30.19
N MET A 92 -7.39 -7.88 30.05
CA MET A 92 -8.32 -7.04 29.28
C MET A 92 -7.62 -6.23 28.17
N GLN A 93 -6.46 -6.68 27.73
CA GLN A 93 -5.63 -5.99 26.75
C GLN A 93 -6.35 -5.82 25.43
N GLN A 94 -6.26 -4.63 24.86
CA GLN A 94 -6.81 -4.33 23.55
C GLN A 94 -5.86 -4.69 22.42
N LEU A 95 -6.41 -5.21 21.32
CA LEU A 95 -5.66 -5.43 20.10
C LEU A 95 -5.47 -4.10 19.35
N ARG A 96 -4.35 -3.44 19.55
CA ARG A 96 -4.07 -2.14 18.95
C ARG A 96 -3.49 -2.26 17.57
N ALA A 97 -4.06 -1.50 16.63
CA ALA A 97 -3.58 -1.44 15.26
C ALA A 97 -2.19 -0.77 15.17
N CYS A 98 -1.29 -1.41 14.46
CA CYS A 98 0.03 -0.89 14.16
C CYS A 98 -0.02 0.31 13.18
N PRO A 99 1.10 0.99 12.89
CA PRO A 99 1.13 2.09 11.92
C PRO A 99 0.58 1.73 10.54
N ARG A 100 0.76 0.50 10.07
CA ARG A 100 0.22 0.05 8.77
C ARG A 100 -1.31 0.13 8.72
N GLY A 101 -2.00 -0.35 9.77
CA GLY A 101 -3.46 -0.26 9.84
C GLY A 101 -3.93 1.19 9.96
N ARG A 102 -3.26 1.99 10.78
CA ARG A 102 -3.61 3.40 10.98
C ARG A 102 -3.35 4.29 9.77
N SER A 103 -2.42 3.90 8.88
CA SER A 103 -2.12 4.63 7.63
C SER A 103 -3.04 4.26 6.46
N MET A 104 -4.08 3.45 6.66
CA MET A 104 -5.00 3.02 5.59
C MET A 104 -5.63 4.19 4.84
N ARG A 105 -5.87 5.34 5.50
CA ARG A 105 -6.36 6.54 4.83
C ARG A 105 -5.46 6.97 3.67
N GLN A 106 -4.15 7.01 3.87
CA GLN A 106 -3.18 7.37 2.83
C GLN A 106 -3.23 6.38 1.66
N ARG A 107 -3.38 5.08 1.95
CA ARG A 107 -3.50 4.05 0.91
C ARG A 107 -4.79 4.19 0.10
N ILE A 108 -5.91 4.51 0.75
CA ILE A 108 -7.21 4.66 0.07
C ILE A 108 -7.19 5.83 -0.90
N TYR A 109 -6.56 6.95 -0.52
CA TYR A 109 -6.49 8.17 -1.33
C TYR A 109 -5.16 8.34 -2.07
N ALA A 110 -4.35 7.29 -2.20
CA ALA A 110 -3.11 7.35 -2.97
C ALA A 110 -3.40 7.58 -4.46
N GLU A 111 -2.66 8.49 -5.08
CA GLU A 111 -2.78 8.79 -6.52
C GLU A 111 -2.54 7.56 -7.39
N GLN A 112 -1.63 6.67 -6.93
CA GLN A 112 -1.29 5.44 -7.65
C GLN A 112 -2.35 4.35 -7.49
N ARG A 113 -3.42 4.60 -6.71
CA ARG A 113 -4.49 3.63 -6.57
C ARG A 113 -5.24 3.47 -7.88
N ILE A 114 -5.33 2.21 -8.34
CA ILE A 114 -6.10 1.86 -9.52
C ILE A 114 -7.57 1.72 -9.13
N PRO A 115 -8.45 2.67 -9.53
CA PRO A 115 -9.87 2.64 -9.15
C PRO A 115 -10.75 1.85 -10.13
N TYR A 116 -10.19 1.42 -11.27
CA TYR A 116 -10.92 0.75 -12.34
C TYR A 116 -10.15 -0.48 -12.84
N PRO A 117 -10.85 -1.46 -13.43
CA PRO A 117 -10.18 -2.53 -14.17
C PRO A 117 -9.39 -1.96 -15.34
N LEU A 118 -8.19 -2.49 -15.53
CA LEU A 118 -7.30 -2.11 -16.61
C LEU A 118 -6.95 -3.35 -17.45
N ARG A 119 -7.12 -3.25 -18.76
CA ARG A 119 -6.67 -4.26 -19.72
C ARG A 119 -5.35 -3.83 -20.35
N ARG A 120 -4.38 -4.72 -20.39
CA ARG A 120 -3.12 -4.46 -21.08
C ARG A 120 -3.32 -4.46 -22.58
N VAL A 121 -2.87 -3.40 -23.27
CA VAL A 121 -2.97 -3.23 -24.74
C VAL A 121 -1.63 -3.29 -25.44
N GLY A 122 -0.54 -3.32 -24.70
CA GLY A 122 0.82 -3.45 -25.25
C GLY A 122 1.46 -4.80 -24.94
N ASN A 123 2.72 -4.97 -25.37
CA ASN A 123 3.53 -6.10 -24.99
C ASN A 123 3.80 -6.14 -23.49
N ARG A 124 4.17 -7.32 -22.98
CA ARG A 124 4.52 -7.48 -21.57
C ARG A 124 5.75 -6.60 -21.25
N GLY A 125 5.63 -5.75 -20.24
CA GLY A 125 6.68 -4.82 -19.82
C GLY A 125 6.55 -3.40 -20.38
N GLU A 126 5.72 -3.15 -21.41
CA GLU A 126 5.52 -1.79 -21.93
C GLU A 126 4.68 -0.87 -21.03
N GLY A 127 3.97 -1.41 -20.06
CA GLY A 127 3.16 -0.61 -19.14
C GLY A 127 1.95 0.09 -19.78
N LYS A 128 1.51 -0.36 -20.96
CA LYS A 128 0.38 0.23 -21.67
C LYS A 128 -0.93 -0.45 -21.28
N PHE A 129 -1.87 0.32 -20.78
CA PHE A 129 -3.16 -0.15 -20.29
C PHE A 129 -4.29 0.75 -20.78
N GLU A 130 -5.46 0.17 -20.95
CA GLU A 130 -6.72 0.90 -21.18
C GLU A 130 -7.73 0.55 -20.09
N ARG A 131 -8.60 1.49 -19.79
CA ARG A 131 -9.71 1.27 -18.85
C ARG A 131 -10.80 0.46 -19.53
N ILE A 132 -11.30 -0.56 -18.83
CA ILE A 132 -12.44 -1.37 -19.24
C ILE A 132 -13.53 -1.36 -18.15
N SER A 133 -14.74 -1.81 -18.48
CA SER A 133 -15.80 -2.01 -17.50
C SER A 133 -15.55 -3.24 -16.62
N TRP A 134 -16.22 -3.31 -15.47
CA TRP A 134 -16.18 -4.51 -14.62
C TRP A 134 -16.80 -5.72 -15.33
N GLU A 135 -17.85 -5.51 -16.10
CA GLU A 135 -18.50 -6.57 -16.89
C GLU A 135 -17.55 -7.17 -17.92
N GLU A 136 -16.84 -6.33 -18.68
CA GLU A 136 -15.83 -6.78 -19.61
C GLU A 136 -14.69 -7.54 -18.92
N ALA A 137 -14.21 -7.02 -17.78
CA ALA A 137 -13.16 -7.67 -17.01
C ALA A 137 -13.59 -9.06 -16.54
N PHE A 138 -14.76 -9.20 -15.96
CA PHE A 138 -15.28 -10.50 -15.48
C PHE A 138 -15.52 -11.47 -16.64
N LYS A 139 -16.07 -10.99 -17.76
CA LYS A 139 -16.29 -11.81 -18.94
C LYS A 139 -14.96 -12.34 -19.51
N GLU A 140 -13.99 -11.47 -19.70
CA GLU A 140 -12.68 -11.84 -20.25
C GLU A 140 -11.92 -12.81 -19.34
N ILE A 141 -11.85 -12.50 -18.03
CA ILE A 141 -11.18 -13.36 -17.05
C ILE A 141 -11.87 -14.73 -16.96
N GLY A 142 -13.21 -14.73 -16.88
CA GLY A 142 -13.98 -15.97 -16.82
C GLY A 142 -13.81 -16.85 -18.05
N GLN A 143 -13.84 -16.26 -19.24
CA GLN A 143 -13.62 -17.00 -20.50
C GLN A 143 -12.21 -17.60 -20.58
N ARG A 144 -11.18 -16.83 -20.20
CA ARG A 144 -9.78 -17.31 -20.21
C ARG A 144 -9.56 -18.42 -19.19
N LEU A 145 -10.07 -18.23 -17.98
CA LEU A 145 -9.97 -19.24 -16.92
C LEU A 145 -10.68 -20.54 -17.33
N ARG A 146 -11.90 -20.42 -17.84
CA ARG A 146 -12.66 -21.58 -18.31
C ARG A 146 -11.95 -22.29 -19.45
N GLY A 147 -11.49 -21.54 -20.46
CA GLY A 147 -10.75 -22.11 -21.58
C GLY A 147 -9.45 -22.83 -21.15
N THR A 148 -8.76 -22.32 -20.14
CA THR A 148 -7.57 -22.97 -19.58
C THR A 148 -7.95 -24.31 -18.92
N ILE A 149 -9.00 -24.31 -18.10
CA ILE A 149 -9.49 -25.51 -17.42
C ILE A 149 -9.97 -26.57 -18.43
N ASP A 150 -10.75 -26.15 -19.42
CA ASP A 150 -11.30 -27.06 -20.43
C ASP A 150 -10.20 -27.65 -21.32
N THR A 151 -9.09 -26.93 -21.55
CA THR A 151 -7.98 -27.39 -22.40
C THR A 151 -6.96 -28.24 -21.64
N TYR A 152 -6.62 -27.84 -20.41
CA TYR A 152 -5.46 -28.37 -19.68
C TYR A 152 -5.81 -28.98 -18.31
N GLY A 153 -7.08 -28.92 -17.88
CA GLY A 153 -7.54 -29.36 -16.57
C GLY A 153 -7.31 -28.33 -15.45
N ASN A 154 -7.87 -28.61 -14.29
CA ASN A 154 -7.77 -27.72 -13.11
C ASN A 154 -6.33 -27.53 -12.62
N GLU A 155 -5.46 -28.49 -12.84
CA GLU A 155 -4.05 -28.47 -12.41
C GLU A 155 -3.23 -27.41 -13.14
N ALA A 156 -3.73 -26.89 -14.29
CA ALA A 156 -3.11 -25.79 -15.02
C ALA A 156 -3.33 -24.41 -14.33
N VAL A 157 -4.20 -24.35 -13.31
CA VAL A 157 -4.51 -23.10 -12.60
C VAL A 157 -3.77 -23.07 -11.27
N TYR A 158 -2.74 -22.22 -11.21
CA TYR A 158 -1.99 -22.00 -9.97
C TYR A 158 -2.51 -20.78 -9.23
N LEU A 159 -3.00 -20.99 -8.00
CA LEU A 159 -3.44 -19.93 -7.11
C LEU A 159 -2.29 -19.47 -6.21
N ASN A 160 -1.72 -18.32 -6.53
CA ASN A 160 -0.75 -17.66 -5.66
C ASN A 160 -1.46 -16.69 -4.74
N TYR A 161 -1.41 -16.94 -3.44
CA TYR A 161 -2.04 -16.06 -2.45
C TYR A 161 -1.07 -15.70 -1.33
N GLY A 162 -1.34 -14.58 -0.67
CA GLY A 162 -0.65 -14.20 0.56
C GLY A 162 -1.58 -14.29 1.77
N THR A 163 -1.02 -14.44 2.95
CA THR A 163 -1.78 -14.33 4.19
C THR A 163 -2.30 -12.91 4.37
N GLY A 164 -3.45 -12.76 4.99
CA GLY A 164 -4.06 -11.46 5.21
C GLY A 164 -5.41 -11.58 5.89
N ALA A 165 -6.29 -10.64 5.65
CA ALA A 165 -7.66 -10.71 6.08
C ALA A 165 -8.43 -11.73 5.20
N LEU A 166 -8.58 -12.93 5.68
CA LEU A 166 -9.45 -13.98 5.15
C LEU A 166 -10.74 -14.02 5.94
#